data_b3b87ec52efa5f039442cf31ef35afdb
#
_entry.id   b3b87ec52efa5f039442cf31ef35afdb
#
_cell.length_a   1.000
_cell.length_b   1.000
_cell.length_c   1.000
_cell.angle_alpha   90.00
_cell.angle_beta   90.00
_cell.angle_gamma   90.00
#
_symmetry.space_group_name_H-M   'P 1'
#
loop_
_entity.id
_entity.type
_entity.pdbx_description
1 polymer ?
#
loop_
_entity_poly.entity_id
_entity_poly.type
_entity_poly.pdbx_seq_one_letter_code
_entity_poly.pdbx_strand_id
1 'polypeptide(L)'
;MLIDSLIKKSFSYDSRLLKKNELFFDFVSNQKKKNPFIDEILKKKPYKIITEHPFKKKNKFILKKKVKIFYNYLVKKKYSKLPENLVAVTGTNGKTSVANFYYQLLTLNKISCASIGTLGFFYNKKFQKSNLTTPDNLKILNFLKFIKQHNINNAILEASSHGLVQGRLENLKFKNAIFTNFSQDHLDYHKSMKSYLSAKLILFKKYLTKKSNIICDDNIAKLLSKNRISNKNFNLLLQSKKKLPFKLISHTAKNFQTTL
;
A
#
# COMPACT_ATOMS: atom_id res chain seq x y z
N MET A 1 25.19 4.25 14.82
CA MET A 1 24.91 5.67 15.19
C MET A 1 24.13 6.47 14.13
N LEU A 2 24.66 6.76 12.92
CA LEU A 2 23.95 7.62 11.96
C LEU A 2 22.61 7.01 11.48
N ILE A 3 22.61 5.74 11.04
CA ILE A 3 21.41 5.06 10.54
C ILE A 3 20.29 5.04 11.61
N ASP A 4 20.65 4.74 12.85
CA ASP A 4 19.69 4.66 13.96
C ASP A 4 19.03 6.00 14.24
N SER A 5 19.79 7.11 14.15
CA SER A 5 19.23 8.46 14.28
C SER A 5 18.27 8.80 13.12
N LEU A 6 18.55 8.34 11.89
CA LEU A 6 17.70 8.59 10.72
C LEU A 6 16.39 7.83 10.81
N ILE A 7 16.40 6.54 11.17
CA ILE A 7 15.18 5.72 11.23
C ILE A 7 14.22 6.13 12.35
N LYS A 8 14.70 6.83 13.39
CA LYS A 8 13.86 7.41 14.43
C LYS A 8 13.02 8.59 13.94
N LYS A 9 13.45 9.30 12.89
CA LYS A 9 12.72 10.44 12.33
C LYS A 9 11.56 10.02 11.45
N SER A 10 10.52 10.87 11.36
CA SER A 10 9.50 10.73 10.33
C SER A 10 10.09 10.99 8.95
N PHE A 11 9.56 10.34 7.92
CA PHE A 11 10.02 10.44 6.54
C PHE A 11 9.03 11.26 5.72
N SER A 12 9.55 12.05 4.79
CA SER A 12 8.77 12.74 3.78
C SER A 12 9.52 12.74 2.45
N TYR A 13 8.80 12.74 1.34
CA TYR A 13 9.32 12.95 -0.01
C TYR A 13 8.42 13.90 -0.83
N ASP A 14 7.34 14.41 -0.22
CA ASP A 14 6.51 15.48 -0.78
C ASP A 14 6.79 16.77 -0.01
N SER A 15 7.32 17.79 -0.70
CA SER A 15 7.65 19.06 -0.11
C SER A 15 6.44 19.76 0.52
N ARG A 16 5.24 19.57 -0.03
CA ARG A 16 4.00 20.17 0.48
C ARG A 16 3.59 19.60 1.85
N LEU A 17 3.84 18.30 2.07
CA LEU A 17 3.49 17.56 3.28
C LEU A 17 4.61 17.54 4.33
N LEU A 18 5.81 18.01 3.98
CA LEU A 18 6.97 18.02 4.85
C LEU A 18 6.72 18.87 6.10
N LYS A 19 7.01 18.26 7.26
CA LYS A 19 6.96 18.92 8.57
C LYS A 19 8.35 19.21 9.13
N LYS A 20 8.42 20.11 10.10
CA LYS A 20 9.66 20.41 10.84
C LYS A 20 10.26 19.11 11.43
N ASN A 21 11.60 19.00 11.37
CA ASN A 21 12.36 17.89 11.96
C ASN A 21 12.12 16.49 11.32
N GLU A 22 11.49 16.42 10.15
CA GLU A 22 11.39 15.19 9.35
C GLU A 22 12.63 14.98 8.47
N LEU A 23 12.88 13.74 8.09
CA LEU A 23 13.88 13.35 7.09
C LEU A 23 13.26 13.45 5.71
N PHE A 24 13.79 14.35 4.87
CA PHE A 24 13.29 14.56 3.52
C PHE A 24 14.12 13.76 2.50
N PHE A 25 13.44 13.06 1.59
CA PHE A 25 14.06 12.33 0.47
C PHE A 25 13.79 13.07 -0.83
N ASP A 26 14.84 13.60 -1.40
CA ASP A 26 14.80 14.37 -2.63
C ASP A 26 14.91 13.44 -3.85
N PHE A 27 13.75 13.00 -4.38
CA PHE A 27 13.69 12.14 -5.56
C PHE A 27 13.73 12.91 -6.89
N VAL A 28 13.70 14.24 -6.84
CA VAL A 28 13.68 15.12 -8.01
C VAL A 28 15.08 15.51 -8.45
N SER A 29 16.02 15.62 -7.50
CA SER A 29 17.41 15.95 -7.82
C SER A 29 18.15 14.77 -8.46
N ASN A 30 19.15 15.11 -9.24
CA ASN A 30 20.21 14.20 -9.67
C ASN A 30 21.57 14.90 -9.52
N GLN A 31 22.68 14.21 -9.84
CA GLN A 31 24.03 14.77 -9.66
C GLN A 31 24.24 16.11 -10.36
N LYS A 32 23.56 16.35 -11.50
CA LYS A 32 23.69 17.56 -12.33
C LYS A 32 22.60 18.61 -12.05
N LYS A 33 21.44 18.19 -11.49
CA LYS A 33 20.24 19.03 -11.36
C LYS A 33 19.79 19.15 -9.91
N LYS A 34 19.79 20.38 -9.39
CA LYS A 34 19.21 20.75 -8.09
C LYS A 34 17.68 20.63 -8.14
N ASN A 35 17.06 20.19 -7.03
CA ASN A 35 15.62 20.26 -6.87
C ASN A 35 15.15 21.73 -6.86
N PRO A 36 14.22 22.14 -7.73
CA PRO A 36 13.76 23.53 -7.79
C PRO A 36 13.07 24.01 -6.50
N PHE A 37 12.52 23.09 -5.71
CA PHE A 37 11.80 23.40 -4.46
C PHE A 37 12.71 23.36 -3.21
N ILE A 38 14.04 23.29 -3.38
CA ILE A 38 14.95 23.07 -2.24
C ILE A 38 14.88 24.20 -1.21
N ASP A 39 14.66 25.42 -1.64
CA ASP A 39 14.62 26.57 -0.74
C ASP A 39 13.31 26.58 0.09
N GLU A 40 12.19 26.15 -0.48
CA GLU A 40 10.94 25.91 0.26
C GLU A 40 11.08 24.76 1.27
N ILE A 41 11.75 23.69 0.86
CA ILE A 41 12.05 22.54 1.74
C ILE A 41 12.89 23.01 2.94
N LEU A 42 13.91 23.83 2.72
CA LEU A 42 14.76 24.37 3.78
C LEU A 42 14.00 25.27 4.75
N LYS A 43 13.06 26.11 4.26
CA LYS A 43 12.19 26.95 5.10
C LYS A 43 11.37 26.12 6.09
N LYS A 44 10.97 24.88 5.74
CA LYS A 44 10.25 23.96 6.62
C LYS A 44 11.13 23.31 7.71
N LYS A 45 12.42 23.64 7.78
CA LYS A 45 13.38 23.18 8.79
C LYS A 45 13.43 21.66 8.94
N PRO A 46 13.70 20.88 7.86
CA PRO A 46 13.84 19.43 7.95
C PRO A 46 14.99 19.04 8.89
N TYR A 47 14.96 17.81 9.39
CA TYR A 47 16.09 17.24 10.15
C TYR A 47 17.32 17.13 9.25
N LYS A 48 17.19 16.40 8.16
CA LYS A 48 18.18 16.26 7.08
C LYS A 48 17.46 16.12 5.73
N ILE A 49 18.18 16.43 4.66
CA ILE A 49 17.74 16.23 3.28
C ILE A 49 18.68 15.19 2.64
N ILE A 50 18.12 14.07 2.18
CA ILE A 50 18.84 13.05 1.40
C ILE A 50 18.71 13.41 -0.07
N THR A 51 19.79 13.66 -0.77
CA THR A 51 19.79 14.17 -2.14
C THR A 51 20.92 13.57 -2.98
N GLU A 52 20.78 13.59 -4.30
CA GLU A 52 21.85 13.25 -5.26
C GLU A 52 22.67 14.46 -5.68
N HIS A 53 22.13 15.68 -5.51
CA HIS A 53 22.83 16.90 -5.88
C HIS A 53 23.79 17.35 -4.76
N PRO A 54 25.07 17.67 -5.06
CA PRO A 54 26.02 18.16 -4.07
C PRO A 54 25.70 19.61 -3.65
N PHE A 55 25.75 19.88 -2.35
CA PHE A 55 25.58 21.21 -1.77
C PHE A 55 26.79 21.62 -0.93
N LYS A 56 27.17 22.90 -1.00
CA LYS A 56 28.30 23.46 -0.23
C LYS A 56 28.06 23.46 1.29
N LYS A 57 26.82 23.72 1.74
CA LYS A 57 26.44 23.69 3.17
C LYS A 57 26.15 22.26 3.63
N LYS A 58 27.13 21.61 4.26
CA LYS A 58 27.11 20.17 4.58
C LYS A 58 26.12 19.76 5.69
N ASN A 59 25.77 20.65 6.64
CA ASN A 59 25.07 20.22 7.88
C ASN A 59 23.61 19.76 7.71
N LYS A 60 22.92 20.14 6.64
CA LYS A 60 21.53 19.78 6.37
C LYS A 60 21.37 18.67 5.32
N PHE A 61 22.41 18.40 4.55
CA PHE A 61 22.35 17.48 3.43
C PHE A 61 23.14 16.19 3.69
N ILE A 62 22.60 15.09 3.21
CA ILE A 62 23.29 13.79 3.13
C ILE A 62 23.31 13.41 1.64
N LEU A 63 24.50 13.41 1.05
CA LEU A 63 24.67 13.05 -0.35
C LEU A 63 24.62 11.54 -0.53
N LYS A 64 23.80 11.08 -1.47
CA LYS A 64 23.68 9.67 -1.88
C LYS A 64 23.57 9.58 -3.39
N LYS A 65 24.36 8.74 -4.05
CA LYS A 65 24.34 8.53 -5.51
C LYS A 65 22.98 8.02 -6.04
N LYS A 66 22.22 7.30 -5.19
CA LYS A 66 20.90 6.73 -5.53
C LYS A 66 19.97 6.87 -4.34
N VAL A 67 19.31 8.02 -4.22
CA VAL A 67 18.42 8.34 -3.09
C VAL A 67 17.32 7.30 -2.92
N LYS A 68 16.72 6.80 -4.00
CA LYS A 68 15.65 5.79 -3.94
C LYS A 68 16.12 4.48 -3.31
N ILE A 69 17.34 4.04 -3.59
CA ILE A 69 17.92 2.82 -2.99
C ILE A 69 18.15 3.04 -1.49
N PHE A 70 18.69 4.18 -1.11
CA PHE A 70 18.93 4.51 0.29
C PHE A 70 17.61 4.67 1.06
N TYR A 71 16.60 5.30 0.45
CA TYR A 71 15.24 5.35 0.99
C TYR A 71 14.70 3.94 1.29
N ASN A 72 14.73 3.04 0.30
CA ASN A 72 14.25 1.67 0.47
C ASN A 72 15.00 0.92 1.57
N TYR A 73 16.30 1.14 1.70
CA TYR A 73 17.09 0.57 2.79
C TYR A 73 16.62 1.08 4.17
N LEU A 74 16.44 2.40 4.33
CA LEU A 74 15.95 2.97 5.58
C LEU A 74 14.51 2.57 5.89
N VAL A 75 13.66 2.49 4.87
CA VAL A 75 12.26 2.00 5.02
C VAL A 75 12.25 0.57 5.55
N LYS A 76 13.02 -0.35 4.96
CA LYS A 76 13.12 -1.74 5.45
C LYS A 76 13.58 -1.81 6.90
N LYS A 77 14.52 -0.98 7.32
CA LYS A 77 14.99 -0.91 8.72
C LYS A 77 13.92 -0.34 9.65
N LYS A 78 13.30 0.79 9.27
CA LYS A 78 12.30 1.51 10.07
C LYS A 78 11.00 0.71 10.25
N TYR A 79 10.59 -0.02 9.21
CA TYR A 79 9.34 -0.80 9.15
C TYR A 79 9.62 -2.30 9.08
N SER A 80 10.63 -2.76 9.84
CA SER A 80 11.01 -4.18 9.90
C SER A 80 9.94 -5.06 10.58
N LYS A 81 9.11 -4.47 11.43
CA LYS A 81 8.01 -5.15 12.13
C LYS A 81 6.68 -4.60 11.64
N LEU A 82 6.00 -5.33 10.77
CA LEU A 82 4.66 -5.06 10.23
C LEU A 82 3.73 -6.24 10.54
N PRO A 83 2.41 -6.08 10.37
CA PRO A 83 1.46 -7.19 10.48
C PRO A 83 1.87 -8.37 9.59
N GLU A 84 1.71 -9.59 10.08
CA GLU A 84 2.18 -10.80 9.40
C GLU A 84 1.22 -11.29 8.33
N ASN A 85 -0.07 -11.05 8.53
CA ASN A 85 -1.14 -11.50 7.66
C ASN A 85 -1.69 -10.34 6.85
N LEU A 86 -0.88 -9.85 5.90
CA LEU A 86 -1.31 -8.83 4.96
C LEU A 86 -2.05 -9.47 3.79
N VAL A 87 -3.25 -8.97 3.51
CA VAL A 87 -4.09 -9.32 2.36
C VAL A 87 -4.20 -8.11 1.45
N ALA A 88 -4.05 -8.28 0.15
CA ALA A 88 -4.35 -7.25 -0.84
C ALA A 88 -5.56 -7.63 -1.67
N VAL A 89 -6.45 -6.70 -1.95
CA VAL A 89 -7.56 -6.92 -2.87
C VAL A 89 -7.49 -5.98 -4.06
N THR A 90 -7.51 -6.56 -5.27
CA THR A 90 -7.59 -5.83 -6.54
C THR A 90 -8.78 -6.32 -7.36
N GLY A 91 -9.11 -5.58 -8.40
CA GLY A 91 -10.22 -5.84 -9.31
C GLY A 91 -10.79 -4.56 -9.87
N THR A 92 -11.72 -4.65 -10.80
CA THR A 92 -12.47 -3.49 -11.27
C THR A 92 -13.45 -3.07 -10.20
N ASN A 93 -14.35 -3.95 -9.79
CA ASN A 93 -15.38 -3.72 -8.78
C ASN A 93 -15.20 -4.64 -7.56
N GLY A 94 -15.86 -4.31 -6.45
CA GLY A 94 -15.94 -5.17 -5.26
C GLY A 94 -14.74 -5.08 -4.30
N LYS A 95 -13.69 -4.33 -4.59
CA LYS A 95 -12.53 -4.17 -3.70
C LYS A 95 -12.91 -3.71 -2.30
N THR A 96 -13.67 -2.62 -2.22
CA THR A 96 -14.14 -2.03 -0.97
C THR A 96 -15.05 -2.96 -0.20
N SER A 97 -16.00 -3.63 -0.88
CA SER A 97 -16.90 -4.62 -0.26
C SER A 97 -16.12 -5.77 0.36
N VAL A 98 -15.16 -6.34 -0.38
CA VAL A 98 -14.32 -7.45 0.12
C VAL A 98 -13.47 -6.99 1.30
N ALA A 99 -12.85 -5.81 1.23
CA ALA A 99 -12.05 -5.26 2.32
C ALA A 99 -12.89 -5.04 3.60
N ASN A 100 -14.11 -4.52 3.42
CA ASN A 100 -15.04 -4.29 4.51
C ASN A 100 -15.57 -5.59 5.12
N PHE A 101 -15.97 -6.58 4.30
CA PHE A 101 -16.40 -7.88 4.79
C PHE A 101 -15.29 -8.63 5.53
N TYR A 102 -14.05 -8.59 5.03
CA TYR A 102 -12.91 -9.14 5.74
C TYR A 102 -12.77 -8.54 7.13
N TYR A 103 -12.82 -7.20 7.23
CA TYR A 103 -12.73 -6.50 8.49
C TYR A 103 -13.87 -6.88 9.44
N GLN A 104 -15.11 -6.88 8.95
CA GLN A 104 -16.30 -7.22 9.76
C GLN A 104 -16.26 -8.67 10.24
N LEU A 105 -15.97 -9.64 9.35
CA LEU A 105 -15.93 -11.05 9.68
C LEU A 105 -14.88 -11.36 10.75
N LEU A 106 -13.69 -10.80 10.65
CA LEU A 106 -12.66 -10.98 11.68
C LEU A 106 -13.06 -10.31 13.00
N THR A 107 -13.64 -9.11 12.94
CA THR A 107 -14.11 -8.39 14.14
C THR A 107 -15.22 -9.16 14.85
N LEU A 108 -16.19 -9.71 14.11
CA LEU A 108 -17.27 -10.55 14.67
C LEU A 108 -16.71 -11.81 15.36
N ASN A 109 -15.65 -12.37 14.80
CA ASN A 109 -14.94 -13.52 15.40
C ASN A 109 -13.91 -13.12 16.47
N LYS A 110 -13.94 -11.89 16.97
CA LYS A 110 -13.03 -11.35 17.99
C LYS A 110 -11.55 -11.40 17.59
N ILE A 111 -11.25 -11.44 16.29
CA ILE A 111 -9.89 -11.41 15.75
C ILE A 111 -9.53 -9.97 15.42
N SER A 112 -8.46 -9.46 16.06
CA SER A 112 -7.98 -8.10 15.82
C SER A 112 -7.50 -7.95 14.37
N CYS A 113 -8.06 -6.97 13.66
CA CYS A 113 -7.75 -6.72 12.26
C CYS A 113 -7.86 -5.23 11.91
N ALA A 114 -7.32 -4.87 10.75
CA ALA A 114 -7.43 -3.54 10.15
C ALA A 114 -7.82 -3.62 8.68
N SER A 115 -8.41 -2.55 8.18
CA SER A 115 -8.71 -2.37 6.75
C SER A 115 -8.20 -1.01 6.27
N ILE A 116 -7.64 -0.97 5.06
CA ILE A 116 -7.14 0.24 4.41
C ILE A 116 -7.73 0.30 3.01
N GLY A 117 -8.51 1.34 2.72
CA GLY A 117 -9.13 1.45 1.41
C GLY A 117 -9.91 2.74 1.22
N THR A 118 -10.86 2.69 0.29
CA THR A 118 -11.74 3.81 -0.08
C THR A 118 -12.50 4.36 1.11
N LEU A 119 -12.97 3.48 2.00
CA LEU A 119 -13.67 3.89 3.22
C LEU A 119 -12.73 4.49 4.28
N GLY A 120 -11.41 4.40 4.12
CA GLY A 120 -10.43 4.91 5.06
C GLY A 120 -9.62 3.81 5.75
N PHE A 121 -9.10 4.14 6.94
CA PHE A 121 -8.35 3.25 7.81
C PHE A 121 -9.23 2.83 8.99
N PHE A 122 -9.49 1.52 9.10
CA PHE A 122 -10.27 0.94 10.19
C PHE A 122 -9.40 0.02 11.05
N TYR A 123 -9.52 0.13 12.37
CA TYR A 123 -8.89 -0.77 13.34
C TYR A 123 -9.59 -0.66 14.69
N ASN A 124 -9.83 -1.76 15.38
CA ASN A 124 -10.45 -1.79 16.73
C ASN A 124 -11.66 -0.84 16.86
N LYS A 125 -12.57 -0.87 15.90
CA LYS A 125 -13.76 0.03 15.80
C LYS A 125 -13.40 1.53 15.67
N LYS A 126 -12.14 1.90 15.49
CA LYS A 126 -11.70 3.27 15.20
C LYS A 126 -11.61 3.49 13.70
N PHE A 127 -11.82 4.74 13.30
CA PHE A 127 -11.84 5.16 11.90
C PHE A 127 -10.96 6.40 11.69
N GLN A 128 -10.26 6.42 10.55
CA GLN A 128 -9.55 7.59 10.05
C GLN A 128 -9.81 7.72 8.56
N LYS A 129 -10.34 8.85 8.12
CA LYS A 129 -10.66 9.12 6.71
C LYS A 129 -9.43 9.02 5.80
N SER A 130 -9.63 8.48 4.61
CA SER A 130 -8.66 8.50 3.50
C SER A 130 -9.30 9.17 2.28
N ASN A 131 -8.50 9.94 1.54
CA ASN A 131 -8.94 10.56 0.28
C ASN A 131 -8.59 9.69 -0.94
N LEU A 132 -8.01 8.52 -0.74
CA LEU A 132 -7.51 7.65 -1.80
C LEU A 132 -7.81 6.19 -1.46
N THR A 133 -8.29 5.43 -2.45
CA THR A 133 -8.50 3.98 -2.34
C THR A 133 -7.22 3.25 -1.89
N THR A 134 -6.09 3.60 -2.46
CA THR A 134 -4.77 3.16 -1.99
C THR A 134 -4.01 4.39 -1.56
N PRO A 135 -3.86 4.65 -0.25
CA PRO A 135 -3.15 5.82 0.26
C PRO A 135 -1.67 5.85 -0.13
N ASP A 136 -1.01 6.96 0.16
CA ASP A 136 0.43 7.10 -0.01
C ASP A 136 1.22 6.04 0.77
N ASN A 137 2.36 5.61 0.21
CA ASN A 137 3.18 4.53 0.76
C ASN A 137 3.59 4.76 2.21
N LEU A 138 4.05 5.97 2.56
CA LEU A 138 4.43 6.27 3.94
C LEU A 138 3.25 6.28 4.90
N LYS A 139 2.07 6.72 4.46
CA LYS A 139 0.84 6.65 5.27
C LYS A 139 0.48 5.21 5.58
N ILE A 140 0.51 4.33 4.57
CA ILE A 140 0.27 2.90 4.75
C ILE A 140 1.30 2.29 5.73
N LEU A 141 2.58 2.51 5.50
CA LEU A 141 3.66 1.96 6.33
C LEU A 141 3.58 2.43 7.79
N ASN A 142 3.32 3.73 8.01
CA ASN A 142 3.14 4.28 9.35
C ASN A 142 1.94 3.65 10.05
N PHE A 143 0.81 3.53 9.36
CA PHE A 143 -0.38 2.90 9.91
C PHE A 143 -0.16 1.41 10.23
N LEU A 144 0.45 0.65 9.32
CA LEU A 144 0.76 -0.76 9.55
C LEU A 144 1.71 -0.95 10.74
N LYS A 145 2.73 -0.10 10.87
CA LYS A 145 3.61 -0.10 12.03
C LYS A 145 2.84 0.21 13.32
N PHE A 146 1.96 1.22 13.29
CA PHE A 146 1.13 1.60 14.41
C PHE A 146 0.23 0.44 14.87
N ILE A 147 -0.52 -0.20 13.97
CA ILE A 147 -1.41 -1.32 14.33
C ILE A 147 -0.62 -2.54 14.81
N LYS A 148 0.57 -2.81 14.28
CA LYS A 148 1.46 -3.87 14.79
C LYS A 148 1.88 -3.61 16.24
N GLN A 149 2.17 -2.37 16.61
CA GLN A 149 2.46 -1.98 18.00
C GLN A 149 1.26 -2.17 18.94
N HIS A 150 0.04 -2.22 18.39
CA HIS A 150 -1.20 -2.53 19.11
C HIS A 150 -1.62 -3.99 18.96
N ASN A 151 -0.67 -4.89 18.67
CA ASN A 151 -0.88 -6.34 18.53
C ASN A 151 -1.88 -6.75 17.43
N ILE A 152 -2.11 -5.90 16.42
CA ILE A 152 -2.94 -6.25 15.28
C ILE A 152 -2.05 -6.84 14.18
N ASN A 153 -2.22 -8.14 13.90
CA ASN A 153 -1.42 -8.89 12.95
C ASN A 153 -2.14 -9.16 11.61
N ASN A 154 -3.41 -8.82 11.50
CA ASN A 154 -4.22 -9.03 10.31
C ASN A 154 -4.60 -7.69 9.69
N ALA A 155 -4.34 -7.49 8.40
CA ALA A 155 -4.80 -6.30 7.71
C ALA A 155 -5.09 -6.60 6.24
N ILE A 156 -6.15 -5.96 5.71
CA ILE A 156 -6.48 -5.98 4.29
C ILE A 156 -6.30 -4.59 3.68
N LEU A 157 -5.78 -4.55 2.45
CA LEU A 157 -5.54 -3.31 1.71
C LEU A 157 -6.19 -3.36 0.32
N GLU A 158 -6.89 -2.31 -0.04
CA GLU A 158 -7.34 -2.11 -1.42
C GLU A 158 -6.15 -1.70 -2.31
N ALA A 159 -5.84 -2.52 -3.31
CA ALA A 159 -4.78 -2.30 -4.30
C ALA A 159 -5.38 -1.81 -5.61
N SER A 160 -5.62 -0.51 -5.73
CA SER A 160 -6.09 0.12 -6.98
C SER A 160 -5.02 0.08 -8.06
N SER A 161 -5.43 0.07 -9.33
CA SER A 161 -4.49 0.09 -10.47
C SER A 161 -3.58 1.33 -10.45
N HIS A 162 -4.11 2.49 -10.10
CA HIS A 162 -3.33 3.72 -9.89
C HIS A 162 -2.29 3.57 -8.77
N GLY A 163 -2.71 3.03 -7.62
CA GLY A 163 -1.80 2.82 -6.48
C GLY A 163 -0.68 1.82 -6.80
N LEU A 164 -0.98 0.80 -7.59
CA LEU A 164 0.00 -0.20 -8.05
C LEU A 164 1.03 0.42 -9.00
N VAL A 165 0.59 1.17 -10.03
CA VAL A 165 1.47 1.86 -10.97
C VAL A 165 2.34 2.90 -10.26
N GLN A 166 1.78 3.64 -9.33
CA GLN A 166 2.48 4.68 -8.57
C GLN A 166 3.37 4.12 -7.45
N GLY A 167 3.44 2.80 -7.28
CA GLY A 167 4.31 2.16 -6.28
C GLY A 167 3.89 2.41 -4.83
N ARG A 168 2.61 2.69 -4.57
CA ARG A 168 2.12 2.99 -3.21
C ARG A 168 2.19 1.80 -2.24
N LEU A 169 2.40 0.59 -2.76
CA LEU A 169 2.59 -0.64 -1.98
C LEU A 169 4.06 -1.07 -1.87
N GLU A 170 5.00 -0.21 -2.24
CA GLU A 170 6.43 -0.50 -2.13
C GLU A 170 6.82 -0.93 -0.71
N ASN A 171 7.78 -1.87 -0.64
CA ASN A 171 8.27 -2.45 0.61
C ASN A 171 7.24 -3.27 1.41
N LEU A 172 6.07 -3.58 0.83
CA LEU A 172 5.11 -4.53 1.39
C LEU A 172 5.23 -5.90 0.70
N LYS A 173 4.88 -6.95 1.44
CA LYS A 173 4.66 -8.29 0.91
C LYS A 173 3.35 -8.82 1.46
N PHE A 174 2.51 -9.39 0.58
CA PHE A 174 1.21 -9.89 0.96
C PHE A 174 1.22 -11.42 1.03
N LYS A 175 0.63 -11.95 2.09
CA LYS A 175 0.45 -13.38 2.28
C LYS A 175 -0.67 -13.92 1.41
N ASN A 176 -1.69 -13.11 1.17
CA ASN A 176 -2.81 -13.44 0.30
C ASN A 176 -3.13 -12.25 -0.62
N ALA A 177 -3.58 -12.55 -1.84
CA ALA A 177 -4.14 -11.56 -2.76
C ALA A 177 -5.48 -12.05 -3.30
N ILE A 178 -6.43 -11.12 -3.41
CA ILE A 178 -7.76 -11.38 -3.96
C ILE A 178 -7.88 -10.60 -5.26
N PHE A 179 -8.31 -11.26 -6.34
CA PHE A 179 -8.65 -10.60 -7.59
C PHE A 179 -10.14 -10.83 -7.85
N THR A 180 -10.94 -9.79 -7.62
CA THR A 180 -12.40 -9.89 -7.63
C THR A 180 -12.98 -10.12 -9.03
N ASN A 181 -12.65 -9.25 -9.97
CA ASN A 181 -13.09 -9.28 -11.37
C ASN A 181 -12.26 -8.34 -12.24
N PHE A 182 -12.41 -8.47 -13.56
CA PHE A 182 -11.77 -7.61 -14.53
C PHE A 182 -12.74 -7.24 -15.65
N SER A 183 -13.11 -5.98 -15.74
CA SER A 183 -13.95 -5.37 -16.77
C SER A 183 -13.39 -3.99 -17.17
N GLN A 184 -13.99 -3.36 -18.15
CA GLN A 184 -13.55 -2.03 -18.62
C GLN A 184 -13.75 -0.96 -17.55
N ASP A 185 -12.67 -0.22 -17.25
CA ASP A 185 -12.66 0.93 -16.34
C ASP A 185 -11.33 1.69 -16.48
N HIS A 186 -11.29 2.95 -16.02
CA HIS A 186 -10.08 3.79 -15.95
C HIS A 186 -9.26 3.88 -17.24
N LEU A 187 -9.90 3.82 -18.43
CA LEU A 187 -9.19 3.92 -19.72
C LEU A 187 -8.70 5.34 -20.00
N ASP A 188 -9.29 6.34 -19.38
CA ASP A 188 -8.79 7.72 -19.33
C ASP A 188 -7.32 7.77 -18.84
N TYR A 189 -7.01 7.00 -17.82
CA TYR A 189 -5.66 6.91 -17.23
C TYR A 189 -4.79 5.85 -17.91
N HIS A 190 -5.31 4.62 -18.09
CA HIS A 190 -4.51 3.47 -18.56
C HIS A 190 -4.42 3.36 -20.08
N LYS A 191 -5.20 4.13 -20.85
CA LYS A 191 -5.25 4.19 -22.31
C LYS A 191 -5.70 2.90 -23.02
N SER A 192 -5.58 1.72 -22.39
CA SER A 192 -6.02 0.44 -22.96
C SER A 192 -6.31 -0.60 -21.90
N MET A 193 -7.15 -1.58 -22.21
CA MET A 193 -7.43 -2.74 -21.34
C MET A 193 -6.15 -3.55 -21.04
N LYS A 194 -5.23 -3.65 -21.99
CA LYS A 194 -3.93 -4.33 -21.81
C LYS A 194 -3.08 -3.62 -20.75
N SER A 195 -2.99 -2.30 -20.82
CA SER A 195 -2.27 -1.48 -19.83
C SER A 195 -2.94 -1.53 -18.46
N TYR A 196 -4.28 -1.47 -18.41
CA TYR A 196 -5.05 -1.59 -17.18
C TYR A 196 -4.85 -2.95 -16.49
N LEU A 197 -4.90 -4.04 -17.26
CA LEU A 197 -4.56 -5.36 -16.75
C LEU A 197 -3.12 -5.41 -16.23
N SER A 198 -2.16 -4.93 -17.02
CA SER A 198 -0.74 -4.90 -16.64
C SER A 198 -0.53 -4.18 -15.31
N ALA A 199 -1.25 -3.09 -15.06
CA ALA A 199 -1.22 -2.37 -13.79
C ALA A 199 -1.68 -3.24 -12.61
N LYS A 200 -2.78 -4.01 -12.76
CA LYS A 200 -3.25 -4.93 -11.70
C LYS A 200 -2.30 -6.10 -11.48
N LEU A 201 -1.67 -6.60 -12.55
CA LEU A 201 -0.71 -7.71 -12.48
C LEU A 201 0.56 -7.36 -11.70
N ILE A 202 0.86 -6.06 -11.49
CA ILE A 202 1.94 -5.63 -10.61
C ILE A 202 1.81 -6.22 -9.21
N LEU A 203 0.57 -6.32 -8.66
CA LEU A 203 0.32 -6.92 -7.36
C LEU A 203 0.92 -8.33 -7.27
N PHE A 204 0.63 -9.17 -8.24
CA PHE A 204 1.01 -10.58 -8.26
C PHE A 204 2.49 -10.78 -8.59
N LYS A 205 3.03 -9.97 -9.50
CA LYS A 205 4.43 -10.09 -9.95
C LYS A 205 5.44 -9.51 -8.95
N LYS A 206 5.06 -8.46 -8.21
CA LYS A 206 6.02 -7.69 -7.39
C LYS A 206 5.80 -7.85 -5.89
N TYR A 207 4.56 -7.98 -5.43
CA TYR A 207 4.22 -7.88 -4.02
C TYR A 207 3.86 -9.20 -3.35
N LEU A 208 3.77 -10.30 -4.11
CA LEU A 208 3.60 -11.64 -3.59
C LEU A 208 4.94 -12.40 -3.47
N THR A 209 4.93 -13.50 -2.72
CA THR A 209 6.02 -14.46 -2.57
C THR A 209 5.55 -15.83 -3.06
N LYS A 210 6.46 -16.80 -3.26
CA LYS A 210 6.11 -18.18 -3.65
C LYS A 210 5.17 -18.90 -2.67
N LYS A 211 5.09 -18.43 -1.42
CA LYS A 211 4.20 -18.99 -0.38
C LYS A 211 2.86 -18.25 -0.27
N SER A 212 2.62 -17.26 -1.13
CA SER A 212 1.39 -16.47 -1.09
C SER A 212 0.24 -17.22 -1.76
N ASN A 213 -0.99 -16.98 -1.30
CA ASN A 213 -2.19 -17.50 -1.94
C ASN A 213 -2.82 -16.42 -2.83
N ILE A 214 -3.40 -16.86 -3.95
CA ILE A 214 -4.22 -16.01 -4.83
C ILE A 214 -5.64 -16.58 -4.80
N ILE A 215 -6.61 -15.73 -4.48
CA ILE A 215 -8.02 -16.05 -4.41
C ILE A 215 -8.72 -15.34 -5.56
N CYS A 216 -9.37 -16.10 -6.44
CA CYS A 216 -10.08 -15.58 -7.61
C CYS A 216 -11.09 -16.59 -8.15
N ASP A 217 -11.89 -16.19 -9.14
CA ASP A 217 -12.71 -17.11 -9.93
C ASP A 217 -11.93 -17.76 -11.10
N ASP A 218 -12.58 -18.70 -11.80
CA ASP A 218 -11.99 -19.44 -12.92
C ASP A 218 -11.59 -18.52 -14.10
N ASN A 219 -12.36 -17.46 -14.38
CA ASN A 219 -12.08 -16.54 -15.48
C ASN A 219 -10.80 -15.73 -15.19
N ILE A 220 -10.67 -15.26 -13.96
CA ILE A 220 -9.47 -14.57 -13.51
C ILE A 220 -8.29 -15.54 -13.44
N ALA A 221 -8.49 -16.77 -13.01
CA ALA A 221 -7.44 -17.79 -13.01
C ALA A 221 -6.86 -18.03 -14.41
N LYS A 222 -7.73 -18.17 -15.42
CA LYS A 222 -7.34 -18.29 -16.83
C LYS A 222 -6.57 -17.02 -17.30
N LEU A 223 -7.04 -15.83 -16.90
CA LEU A 223 -6.39 -14.56 -17.22
C LEU A 223 -4.99 -14.46 -16.60
N LEU A 224 -4.83 -14.85 -15.34
CA LEU A 224 -3.55 -14.88 -14.64
C LEU A 224 -2.57 -15.87 -15.31
N SER A 225 -3.03 -17.06 -15.65
CA SER A 225 -2.21 -18.10 -16.32
C SER A 225 -1.70 -17.64 -17.68
N LYS A 226 -2.54 -17.00 -18.51
CA LYS A 226 -2.14 -16.38 -19.78
C LYS A 226 -1.04 -15.32 -19.61
N ASN A 227 -0.94 -14.71 -18.42
CA ASN A 227 0.06 -13.71 -18.09
C ASN A 227 1.23 -14.26 -17.27
N ARG A 228 1.47 -15.59 -17.31
CA ARG A 228 2.57 -16.31 -16.65
C ARG A 228 2.51 -16.24 -15.11
N ILE A 229 1.32 -16.06 -14.55
CA ILE A 229 1.05 -16.18 -13.12
C ILE A 229 0.26 -17.47 -12.92
N SER A 230 0.92 -18.51 -12.45
CA SER A 230 0.37 -19.87 -12.38
C SER A 230 0.60 -20.51 -11.00
N ASN A 231 -0.04 -21.66 -10.77
CA ASN A 231 0.10 -22.47 -9.54
C ASN A 231 1.55 -22.89 -9.22
N LYS A 232 2.46 -22.91 -10.21
CA LYS A 232 3.88 -23.18 -9.97
C LYS A 232 4.55 -22.10 -9.11
N ASN A 233 3.98 -20.89 -9.09
CA ASN A 233 4.54 -19.74 -8.39
C ASN A 233 3.74 -19.37 -7.12
N PHE A 234 2.45 -19.76 -7.03
CA PHE A 234 1.51 -19.36 -5.97
C PHE A 234 0.48 -20.48 -5.74
N ASN A 235 -0.10 -20.52 -4.55
CA ASN A 235 -1.27 -21.34 -4.27
C ASN A 235 -2.51 -20.63 -4.83
N LEU A 236 -3.07 -21.13 -5.92
CA LEU A 236 -4.30 -20.57 -6.50
C LEU A 236 -5.51 -21.25 -5.84
N LEU A 237 -6.30 -20.44 -5.14
CA LEU A 237 -7.54 -20.86 -4.50
C LEU A 237 -8.71 -20.38 -5.37
N LEU A 238 -9.40 -21.31 -6.03
CA LEU A 238 -10.58 -21.03 -6.83
C LEU A 238 -11.79 -20.89 -5.93
N GLN A 239 -12.61 -19.87 -6.19
CA GLN A 239 -13.90 -19.75 -5.55
C GLN A 239 -14.82 -20.81 -6.17
N SER A 240 -15.14 -21.88 -5.42
CA SER A 240 -16.10 -22.88 -5.89
C SER A 240 -17.47 -22.22 -6.10
N LYS A 241 -18.18 -22.62 -7.17
CA LYS A 241 -19.57 -22.19 -7.43
C LYS A 241 -20.59 -22.76 -6.42
N LYS A 242 -20.15 -23.51 -5.42
CA LYS A 242 -21.04 -23.99 -4.35
C LYS A 242 -21.60 -22.76 -3.63
N LYS A 243 -22.92 -22.59 -3.70
CA LYS A 243 -23.66 -21.62 -2.90
C LYS A 243 -23.22 -21.78 -1.44
N LEU A 244 -22.64 -20.73 -0.87
CA LEU A 244 -22.40 -20.70 0.57
C LEU A 244 -23.77 -20.87 1.26
N PRO A 245 -23.90 -21.73 2.29
CA PRO A 245 -25.15 -21.98 2.98
C PRO A 245 -25.62 -20.82 3.83
N PHE A 246 -25.01 -19.64 3.72
CA PHE A 246 -25.38 -18.46 4.51
C PHE A 246 -26.06 -17.42 3.62
N LYS A 247 -27.34 -17.18 3.87
CA LYS A 247 -27.97 -15.89 3.55
C LYS A 247 -27.22 -14.82 4.33
N LEU A 248 -26.30 -14.10 3.67
CA LEU A 248 -25.77 -12.84 4.19
C LEU A 248 -26.96 -11.90 4.33
N ILE A 249 -27.42 -11.71 5.56
CA ILE A 249 -28.53 -10.80 5.87
C ILE A 249 -28.05 -9.39 5.53
N SER A 250 -28.73 -8.76 4.57
CA SER A 250 -28.46 -7.42 4.05
C SER A 250 -28.77 -6.29 5.07
N HIS A 251 -28.80 -6.59 6.36
CA HIS A 251 -29.17 -5.67 7.43
C HIS A 251 -28.10 -4.65 7.84
N THR A 252 -26.87 -4.77 7.36
CA THR A 252 -25.76 -3.91 7.83
C THR A 252 -25.48 -2.69 6.97
N ALA A 253 -26.02 -2.58 5.77
CA ALA A 253 -25.81 -1.40 4.92
C ALA A 253 -26.55 -0.14 5.39
N LYS A 254 -27.67 -0.28 6.09
CA LYS A 254 -28.47 0.86 6.59
C LYS A 254 -27.95 1.49 7.88
N ASN A 255 -27.25 0.76 8.71
CA ASN A 255 -26.81 1.27 10.03
C ASN A 255 -25.48 2.05 9.97
N PHE A 256 -24.78 2.09 8.83
CA PHE A 256 -23.55 2.89 8.67
C PHE A 256 -23.80 4.32 8.16
N GLN A 257 -25.00 4.65 7.70
CA GLN A 257 -25.36 6.02 7.27
C GLN A 257 -25.88 6.92 8.41
N THR A 258 -26.17 6.36 9.59
CA THR A 258 -26.75 7.12 10.70
C THR A 258 -25.80 7.40 11.86
N THR A 259 -24.51 7.08 11.71
CA THR A 259 -23.48 7.35 12.73
C THR A 259 -22.23 8.04 12.14
N LEU A 260 -22.40 8.89 11.14
CA LEU A 260 -21.41 9.85 10.65
C LEU A 260 -21.87 11.26 10.92
#